data_6242343b41c1247e7cd2372ad948dbce
#
_entry.id   6242343b41c1247e7cd2372ad948dbce
#
_cell.length_a   1.000
_cell.length_b   1.000
_cell.length_c   1.000
_cell.angle_alpha   90.00
_cell.angle_beta   90.00
_cell.angle_gamma   90.00
#
_symmetry.space_group_name_H-M   'P 1'
#
loop_
_entity.id
_entity.type
_entity.pdbx_description
1 polymer ?
#
loop_
_entity_poly.entity_id
_entity_poly.type
_entity_poly.pdbx_seq_one_letter_code
_entity_poly.pdbx_strand_id
1 'polypeptide(L)'
;MARQSKDTVRAQSLASREARAQSAIALAGEAIAAHEWNQLCAGELVTCFVSMATEPPTAQLRKQLGALGKSVALPIMNPGRTLAWGFDGLSLEKNSYGILEPASSDIDLNSASAIIIPALRVGLDGSRLGRGAGYYDRALANLAANKNGGPRRICLVFDDEVDESVPAEPHDAPIDVIVTPTRIIEIN
;
A
#
# COMPACT_ATOMS: atom_id res chain seq x y z
N MET A 1 19.54 21.16 8.46
CA MET A 1 19.93 20.29 7.33
C MET A 1 19.00 20.56 6.14
N ALA A 2 19.51 20.65 4.91
CA ALA A 2 18.66 20.83 3.73
C ALA A 2 17.78 19.57 3.54
N ARG A 3 16.46 19.79 3.32
CA ARG A 3 15.51 18.70 3.07
C ARG A 3 15.88 18.03 1.75
N GLN A 4 16.11 16.72 1.73
CA GLN A 4 16.41 15.98 0.50
C GLN A 4 15.23 16.07 -0.48
N SER A 5 15.52 16.06 -1.79
CA SER A 5 14.45 16.06 -2.80
C SER A 5 13.73 14.70 -2.83
N LYS A 6 12.44 14.69 -3.27
CA LYS A 6 11.69 13.44 -3.47
C LYS A 6 12.46 12.45 -4.35
N ASP A 7 13.14 12.91 -5.40
CA ASP A 7 13.84 12.03 -6.34
C ASP A 7 15.10 11.41 -5.74
N THR A 8 15.85 12.17 -4.91
CA THR A 8 17.00 11.64 -4.19
C THR A 8 16.57 10.52 -3.23
N VAL A 9 15.52 10.75 -2.44
CA VAL A 9 15.01 9.74 -1.49
C VAL A 9 14.47 8.51 -2.22
N ARG A 10 13.76 8.69 -3.35
CA ARG A 10 13.29 7.56 -4.18
C ARG A 10 14.44 6.69 -4.68
N ALA A 11 15.48 7.32 -5.25
CA ALA A 11 16.64 6.60 -5.78
C ALA A 11 17.35 5.80 -4.68
N GLN A 12 17.54 6.38 -3.50
CA GLN A 12 18.15 5.70 -2.36
C GLN A 12 17.30 4.52 -1.88
N SER A 13 15.97 4.70 -1.76
CA SER A 13 15.05 3.63 -1.32
C SER A 13 15.00 2.47 -2.32
N LEU A 14 14.99 2.76 -3.61
CA LEU A 14 15.02 1.73 -4.65
C LEU A 14 16.32 0.93 -4.61
N ALA A 15 17.47 1.60 -4.50
CA ALA A 15 18.77 0.93 -4.38
C ALA A 15 18.85 0.05 -3.12
N SER A 16 18.34 0.53 -1.98
CA SER A 16 18.28 -0.25 -0.74
C SER A 16 17.41 -1.51 -0.92
N ARG A 17 16.24 -1.40 -1.59
CA ARG A 17 15.36 -2.54 -1.87
C ARG A 17 15.99 -3.56 -2.82
N GLU A 18 16.69 -3.11 -3.85
CA GLU A 18 17.41 -3.99 -4.79
C GLU A 18 18.54 -4.78 -4.13
N ALA A 19 19.19 -4.20 -3.13
CA ALA A 19 20.24 -4.85 -2.35
C ALA A 19 19.71 -5.85 -1.30
N ARG A 20 18.40 -5.87 -1.03
CA ARG A 20 17.78 -6.72 -0.01
C ARG A 20 17.76 -8.19 -0.47
N ALA A 21 18.22 -9.10 0.41
CA ALA A 21 18.21 -10.53 0.13
C ALA A 21 16.76 -11.03 -0.05
N GLN A 22 16.54 -11.92 -1.04
CA GLN A 22 15.22 -12.50 -1.31
C GLN A 22 14.63 -13.25 -0.11
N SER A 23 15.48 -13.90 0.70
CA SER A 23 15.05 -14.56 1.94
C SER A 23 14.51 -13.55 2.97
N ALA A 24 15.13 -12.38 3.09
CA ALA A 24 14.63 -11.32 3.98
C ALA A 24 13.30 -10.73 3.49
N ILE A 25 13.13 -10.59 2.17
CA ILE A 25 11.86 -10.17 1.57
C ILE A 25 10.77 -11.19 1.87
N ALA A 26 11.03 -12.49 1.69
CA ALA A 26 10.06 -13.55 1.95
C ALA A 26 9.62 -13.56 3.43
N LEU A 27 10.57 -13.52 4.37
CA LEU A 27 10.29 -13.45 5.81
C LEU A 27 9.47 -12.21 6.19
N ALA A 28 9.74 -11.08 5.57
CA ALA A 28 8.95 -9.86 5.78
C ALA A 28 7.48 -10.05 5.37
N GLY A 29 7.21 -10.74 4.27
CA GLY A 29 5.85 -11.05 3.84
C GLY A 29 5.10 -11.97 4.81
N GLU A 30 5.79 -12.97 5.38
CA GLU A 30 5.24 -13.86 6.41
C GLU A 30 4.90 -13.08 7.68
N ALA A 31 5.82 -12.25 8.15
CA ALA A 31 5.64 -11.44 9.35
C ALA A 31 4.50 -10.42 9.20
N ILE A 32 4.43 -9.72 8.05
CA ILE A 32 3.32 -8.80 7.75
C ILE A 32 1.97 -9.53 7.75
N ALA A 33 1.88 -10.71 7.15
CA ALA A 33 0.63 -11.47 7.12
C ALA A 33 0.19 -11.96 8.51
N ALA A 34 1.12 -12.15 9.44
CA ALA A 34 0.87 -12.64 10.80
C ALA A 34 0.30 -11.58 11.76
N HIS A 35 0.26 -10.31 11.38
CA HIS A 35 -0.34 -9.26 12.22
C HIS A 35 -1.86 -9.43 12.40
N GLU A 36 -2.42 -8.76 13.42
CA GLU A 36 -3.85 -8.79 13.77
C GLU A 36 -4.73 -7.96 12.80
N TRP A 37 -4.85 -8.42 11.55
CA TRP A 37 -5.52 -7.70 10.46
C TRP A 37 -7.02 -7.44 10.71
N ASN A 38 -7.72 -8.25 11.53
CA ASN A 38 -9.11 -7.97 11.89
C ASN A 38 -9.28 -6.65 12.63
N GLN A 39 -8.29 -6.24 13.43
CA GLN A 39 -8.32 -4.97 14.16
C GLN A 39 -8.00 -3.79 13.23
N LEU A 40 -7.18 -4.03 12.20
CA LEU A 40 -6.81 -3.01 11.21
C LEU A 40 -7.90 -2.79 10.16
N CYS A 41 -8.66 -3.83 9.83
CA CYS A 41 -9.65 -3.86 8.75
C CYS A 41 -11.02 -4.26 9.30
N ALA A 42 -11.80 -3.30 9.83
CA ALA A 42 -13.05 -3.58 10.53
C ALA A 42 -14.20 -4.07 9.61
N GLY A 43 -14.27 -3.60 8.35
CA GLY A 43 -15.33 -3.96 7.41
C GLY A 43 -15.00 -5.16 6.52
N GLU A 44 -15.92 -5.50 5.63
CA GLU A 44 -15.79 -6.66 4.74
C GLU A 44 -14.88 -6.39 3.52
N LEU A 45 -14.99 -5.22 2.89
CA LEU A 45 -14.20 -4.89 1.72
C LEU A 45 -12.90 -4.18 2.12
N VAL A 46 -11.78 -4.73 1.66
CA VAL A 46 -10.43 -4.20 1.88
C VAL A 46 -9.72 -4.17 0.53
N THR A 47 -9.01 -3.10 0.23
CA THR A 47 -8.12 -3.14 -0.95
C THR A 47 -6.71 -3.50 -0.54
N CYS A 48 -6.01 -4.19 -1.43
CA CYS A 48 -4.59 -4.50 -1.32
C CYS A 48 -3.93 -4.26 -2.69
N PHE A 49 -2.69 -4.63 -2.84
CA PHE A 49 -1.97 -4.57 -4.11
C PHE A 49 -1.19 -5.86 -4.37
N VAL A 50 -0.84 -6.12 -5.62
CA VAL A 50 0.12 -7.16 -5.97
C VAL A 50 1.50 -6.55 -5.90
N SER A 51 2.30 -7.01 -4.93
CA SER A 51 3.64 -6.50 -4.70
C SER A 51 4.60 -6.81 -5.87
N MET A 52 5.43 -5.84 -6.21
CA MET A 52 6.60 -6.05 -7.07
C MET A 52 7.69 -6.83 -6.33
N ALA A 53 8.66 -7.38 -7.05
CA ALA A 53 9.69 -8.27 -6.49
C ALA A 53 10.51 -7.69 -5.33
N THR A 54 10.64 -6.36 -5.26
CA THR A 54 11.41 -5.65 -4.22
C THR A 54 10.54 -4.97 -3.16
N GLU A 55 9.22 -5.13 -3.24
CA GLU A 55 8.28 -4.57 -2.25
C GLU A 55 8.00 -5.58 -1.12
N PRO A 56 7.51 -5.12 0.04
CA PRO A 56 6.97 -6.02 1.04
C PRO A 56 5.93 -6.95 0.40
N PRO A 57 6.10 -8.29 0.46
CA PRO A 57 5.23 -9.23 -0.24
C PRO A 57 3.81 -9.23 0.32
N THR A 58 2.81 -9.17 -0.57
CA THR A 58 1.39 -9.11 -0.19
C THR A 58 0.62 -10.41 -0.45
N ALA A 59 1.25 -11.42 -1.09
CA ALA A 59 0.53 -12.64 -1.46
C ALA A 59 -0.04 -13.39 -0.25
N GLN A 60 0.75 -13.55 0.81
CA GLN A 60 0.30 -14.20 2.05
C GLN A 60 -0.71 -13.34 2.82
N LEU A 61 -0.50 -12.02 2.86
CA LEU A 61 -1.45 -11.07 3.44
C LEU A 61 -2.83 -11.17 2.75
N ARG A 62 -2.86 -11.14 1.41
CA ARG A 62 -4.12 -11.26 0.65
C ARG A 62 -4.84 -12.57 0.96
N LYS A 63 -4.10 -13.68 1.03
CA LYS A 63 -4.64 -14.97 1.44
C LYS A 63 -5.18 -14.94 2.88
N GLN A 64 -4.45 -14.32 3.80
CA GLN A 64 -4.88 -14.17 5.21
C GLN A 64 -6.14 -13.32 5.32
N LEU A 65 -6.23 -12.20 4.62
CA LEU A 65 -7.44 -11.36 4.58
C LEU A 65 -8.65 -12.16 4.08
N GLY A 66 -8.49 -12.95 3.02
CA GLY A 66 -9.55 -13.86 2.55
C GLY A 66 -9.94 -14.91 3.57
N ALA A 67 -8.99 -15.51 4.30
CA ALA A 67 -9.25 -16.47 5.38
C ALA A 67 -10.00 -15.83 6.58
N LEU A 68 -9.83 -14.52 6.78
CA LEU A 68 -10.57 -13.73 7.77
C LEU A 68 -11.96 -13.29 7.26
N GLY A 69 -12.40 -13.79 6.11
CA GLY A 69 -13.70 -13.46 5.52
C GLY A 69 -13.77 -12.09 4.83
N LYS A 70 -12.62 -11.47 4.54
CA LYS A 70 -12.59 -10.20 3.83
C LYS A 70 -12.68 -10.41 2.32
N SER A 71 -13.45 -9.57 1.64
CA SER A 71 -13.40 -9.40 0.20
C SER A 71 -12.21 -8.51 -0.14
N VAL A 72 -11.21 -9.04 -0.84
CA VAL A 72 -10.00 -8.30 -1.20
C VAL A 72 -10.13 -7.76 -2.61
N ALA A 73 -9.94 -6.44 -2.79
CA ALA A 73 -9.88 -5.80 -4.10
C ALA A 73 -8.43 -5.41 -4.44
N LEU A 74 -8.09 -5.52 -5.72
CA LEU A 74 -6.79 -5.17 -6.28
C LEU A 74 -6.93 -4.05 -7.30
N PRO A 75 -5.92 -3.16 -7.42
CA PRO A 75 -5.94 -2.08 -8.39
C PRO A 75 -5.76 -2.58 -9.82
N ILE A 76 -6.43 -1.94 -10.74
CA ILE A 76 -6.27 -2.04 -12.19
C ILE A 76 -5.77 -0.70 -12.70
N MET A 77 -4.63 -0.70 -13.38
CA MET A 77 -3.99 0.53 -13.86
C MET A 77 -4.61 0.98 -15.18
N ASN A 78 -5.24 2.14 -15.18
CA ASN A 78 -5.86 2.73 -16.36
C ASN A 78 -4.98 3.84 -17.00
N PRO A 79 -5.21 4.18 -18.29
CA PRO A 79 -4.67 5.38 -18.90
C PRO A 79 -4.97 6.64 -18.07
N GLY A 80 -4.09 7.63 -18.10
CA GLY A 80 -4.23 8.84 -17.29
C GLY A 80 -3.79 8.67 -15.82
N ARG A 81 -3.18 7.52 -15.49
CA ARG A 81 -2.68 7.20 -14.14
C ARG A 81 -3.80 7.15 -13.10
N THR A 82 -4.96 6.65 -13.46
CA THR A 82 -6.07 6.35 -12.55
C THR A 82 -6.10 4.87 -12.21
N LEU A 83 -6.76 4.52 -11.10
CA LEU A 83 -6.98 3.15 -10.67
C LEU A 83 -8.47 2.83 -10.74
N ALA A 84 -8.80 1.68 -11.32
CA ALA A 84 -10.04 0.95 -11.07
C ALA A 84 -9.75 -0.21 -10.13
N TRP A 85 -10.79 -0.90 -9.65
CA TRP A 85 -10.64 -1.94 -8.62
C TRP A 85 -11.48 -3.16 -8.99
N GLY A 86 -10.87 -4.34 -8.91
CA GLY A 86 -11.51 -5.63 -9.14
C GLY A 86 -11.18 -6.62 -8.02
N PHE A 87 -12.00 -7.67 -7.85
CA PHE A 87 -11.77 -8.66 -6.79
C PHE A 87 -10.53 -9.52 -7.03
N ASP A 88 -9.76 -9.74 -5.95
CA ASP A 88 -8.71 -10.76 -5.88
C ASP A 88 -9.39 -12.16 -5.88
N GLY A 89 -8.94 -13.06 -6.74
CA GLY A 89 -9.56 -14.38 -6.92
C GLY A 89 -10.33 -14.53 -8.24
N LEU A 90 -10.57 -13.43 -8.96
CA LEU A 90 -10.90 -13.48 -10.38
C LEU A 90 -9.64 -13.81 -11.19
N SER A 91 -9.81 -14.12 -12.49
CA SER A 91 -8.67 -14.28 -13.40
C SER A 91 -7.78 -13.04 -13.33
N LEU A 92 -6.50 -13.22 -13.01
CA LEU A 92 -5.51 -12.16 -13.00
C LEU A 92 -4.70 -12.17 -14.29
N GLU A 93 -4.56 -11.02 -14.91
CA GLU A 93 -3.81 -10.82 -16.14
C GLU A 93 -2.61 -9.90 -15.90
N LYS A 94 -1.51 -10.09 -16.65
CA LYS A 94 -0.35 -9.20 -16.54
C LYS A 94 -0.59 -7.93 -17.34
N ASN A 95 -0.43 -6.78 -16.69
CA ASN A 95 -0.39 -5.50 -17.36
C ASN A 95 0.97 -5.23 -18.07
N SER A 96 1.12 -4.07 -18.70
CA SER A 96 2.35 -3.67 -19.40
C SER A 96 3.60 -3.58 -18.50
N TYR A 97 3.43 -3.50 -17.18
CA TYR A 97 4.52 -3.51 -16.20
C TYR A 97 4.80 -4.91 -15.62
N GLY A 98 4.09 -5.94 -16.10
CA GLY A 98 4.20 -7.31 -15.60
C GLY A 98 3.51 -7.56 -14.25
N ILE A 99 2.74 -6.60 -13.76
CA ILE A 99 1.96 -6.71 -12.52
C ILE A 99 0.65 -7.44 -12.83
N LEU A 100 0.27 -8.37 -11.97
CA LEU A 100 -1.01 -9.08 -12.08
C LEU A 100 -2.16 -8.17 -11.63
N GLU A 101 -3.19 -8.03 -12.45
CA GLU A 101 -4.39 -7.23 -12.22
C GLU A 101 -5.66 -8.05 -12.47
N PRO A 102 -6.78 -7.77 -11.79
CA PRO A 102 -8.06 -8.36 -12.12
C PRO A 102 -8.48 -8.03 -13.56
N ALA A 103 -9.15 -8.99 -14.23
CA ALA A 103 -9.62 -8.81 -15.61
C ALA A 103 -10.83 -7.87 -15.74
N SER A 104 -11.53 -7.60 -14.64
CA SER A 104 -12.71 -6.71 -14.61
C SER A 104 -12.72 -5.83 -13.38
N SER A 105 -13.34 -4.63 -13.51
CA SER A 105 -13.46 -3.63 -12.45
C SER A 105 -14.93 -3.26 -12.26
N ASP A 106 -15.44 -3.50 -11.05
CA ASP A 106 -16.82 -3.16 -10.67
C ASP A 106 -16.93 -2.72 -9.20
N ILE A 107 -15.79 -2.38 -8.56
CA ILE A 107 -15.72 -2.02 -7.14
C ILE A 107 -15.61 -0.50 -6.99
N ASP A 108 -16.55 0.07 -6.22
CA ASP A 108 -16.45 1.44 -5.74
C ASP A 108 -15.51 1.49 -4.51
N LEU A 109 -14.41 2.23 -4.64
CA LEU A 109 -13.42 2.41 -3.58
C LEU A 109 -14.01 3.06 -2.31
N ASN A 110 -15.09 3.85 -2.42
CA ASN A 110 -15.78 4.43 -1.27
C ASN A 110 -16.40 3.37 -0.33
N SER A 111 -16.69 2.16 -0.84
CA SER A 111 -17.23 1.06 -0.04
C SER A 111 -16.16 0.29 0.75
N ALA A 112 -14.86 0.55 0.51
CA ALA A 112 -13.79 -0.09 1.23
C ALA A 112 -13.70 0.42 2.68
N SER A 113 -13.47 -0.49 3.63
CA SER A 113 -13.21 -0.16 5.04
C SER A 113 -11.74 0.20 5.27
N ALA A 114 -10.84 -0.39 4.49
CA ALA A 114 -9.42 -0.12 4.55
C ALA A 114 -8.79 -0.19 3.15
N ILE A 115 -7.78 0.66 2.94
CA ILE A 115 -6.98 0.71 1.72
C ILE A 115 -5.53 0.45 2.10
N ILE A 116 -4.99 -0.69 1.66
CA ILE A 116 -3.59 -1.05 1.86
C ILE A 116 -2.77 -0.50 0.69
N ILE A 117 -1.81 0.36 1.00
CA ILE A 117 -1.10 1.23 0.05
C ILE A 117 0.38 0.88 0.00
N PRO A 118 1.01 0.74 -1.18
CA PRO A 118 2.45 0.64 -1.31
C PRO A 118 3.13 2.00 -1.13
N ALA A 119 4.31 2.01 -0.53
CA ALA A 119 5.20 3.16 -0.51
C ALA A 119 6.67 2.74 -0.57
N LEU A 120 7.56 3.68 -0.85
CA LEU A 120 9.01 3.51 -0.74
C LEU A 120 9.51 3.90 0.66
N ARG A 121 8.90 4.91 1.26
CA ARG A 121 9.17 5.37 2.63
C ARG A 121 7.93 6.05 3.20
N VAL A 122 7.85 6.07 4.53
CA VAL A 122 6.75 6.70 5.26
C VAL A 122 7.29 7.51 6.43
N GLY A 123 6.59 8.57 6.79
CA GLY A 123 6.88 9.37 7.98
C GLY A 123 5.92 9.06 9.13
N LEU A 124 6.41 9.16 10.37
CA LEU A 124 5.59 9.10 11.58
C LEU A 124 4.58 10.25 11.67
N ASP A 125 4.75 11.28 10.84
CA ASP A 125 3.80 12.38 10.63
C ASP A 125 2.67 12.05 9.65
N GLY A 126 2.58 10.81 9.16
CA GLY A 126 1.59 10.36 8.18
C GLY A 126 1.98 10.67 6.72
N SER A 127 3.13 11.27 6.48
CA SER A 127 3.62 11.51 5.13
C SER A 127 4.05 10.21 4.43
N ARG A 128 3.89 10.15 3.09
CA ARG A 128 4.16 8.97 2.29
C ARG A 128 4.92 9.33 1.01
N LEU A 129 5.97 8.60 0.70
CA LEU A 129 6.72 8.72 -0.56
C LEU A 129 6.49 7.48 -1.43
N GLY A 130 5.73 7.64 -2.50
CA GLY A 130 5.54 6.62 -3.53
C GLY A 130 6.60 6.68 -4.63
N ARG A 131 6.46 5.82 -5.65
CA ARG A 131 7.35 5.73 -6.82
C ARG A 131 7.27 6.92 -7.79
N GLY A 132 6.35 7.88 -7.59
CA GLY A 132 6.24 9.12 -8.36
C GLY A 132 5.21 9.11 -9.49
N ALA A 133 4.50 8.01 -9.76
CA ALA A 133 3.46 7.97 -10.78
C ALA A 133 2.14 8.64 -10.34
N GLY A 134 1.90 8.78 -9.02
CA GLY A 134 0.75 9.46 -8.45
C GLY A 134 -0.58 8.70 -8.56
N TYR A 135 -0.56 7.39 -8.81
CA TYR A 135 -1.79 6.58 -8.90
C TYR A 135 -2.62 6.62 -7.63
N TYR A 136 -1.99 6.37 -6.48
CA TYR A 136 -2.69 6.35 -5.19
C TYR A 136 -3.11 7.75 -4.74
N ASP A 137 -2.32 8.79 -5.03
CA ASP A 137 -2.71 10.16 -4.67
C ASP A 137 -4.00 10.57 -5.39
N ARG A 138 -4.13 10.22 -6.69
CA ARG A 138 -5.38 10.44 -7.44
C ARG A 138 -6.54 9.59 -6.94
N ALA A 139 -6.31 8.30 -6.64
CA ALA A 139 -7.35 7.42 -6.15
C ALA A 139 -7.89 7.87 -4.78
N LEU A 140 -7.04 8.42 -3.93
CA LEU A 140 -7.38 8.87 -2.58
C LEU A 140 -7.90 10.31 -2.51
N ALA A 141 -7.68 11.12 -3.56
CA ALA A 141 -7.99 12.56 -3.55
C ALA A 141 -9.47 12.89 -3.25
N ASN A 142 -10.39 12.03 -3.70
CA ASN A 142 -11.83 12.23 -3.54
C ASN A 142 -12.43 11.41 -2.37
N LEU A 143 -11.61 10.67 -1.63
CA LEU A 143 -12.07 9.89 -0.48
C LEU A 143 -12.00 10.72 0.79
N ALA A 144 -13.04 10.61 1.61
CA ALA A 144 -13.01 11.16 2.95
C ALA A 144 -11.81 10.63 3.74
N ALA A 145 -11.26 11.43 4.64
CA ALA A 145 -10.28 10.93 5.60
C ALA A 145 -10.94 9.94 6.57
N ASN A 146 -10.18 8.99 7.14
CA ASN A 146 -10.71 7.99 8.06
C ASN A 146 -11.49 8.61 9.23
N LYS A 147 -10.97 9.66 9.84
CA LYS A 147 -11.64 10.41 10.92
C LYS A 147 -13.00 11.02 10.53
N ASN A 148 -13.31 11.11 9.24
CA ASN A 148 -14.56 11.62 8.68
C ASN A 148 -15.41 10.47 8.06
N GLY A 149 -15.16 9.22 8.45
CA GLY A 149 -15.88 8.04 7.97
C GLY A 149 -15.39 7.45 6.66
N GLY A 150 -14.26 7.92 6.15
CA GLY A 150 -13.60 7.31 4.98
C GLY A 150 -12.82 6.03 5.34
N PRO A 151 -12.27 5.34 4.33
CA PRO A 151 -11.50 4.13 4.53
C PRO A 151 -10.20 4.40 5.27
N ARG A 152 -9.79 3.44 6.11
CA ARG A 152 -8.51 3.48 6.81
C ARG A 152 -7.36 3.29 5.83
N ARG A 153 -6.40 4.19 5.80
CA ARG A 153 -5.26 4.18 4.89
C ARG A 153 -4.06 3.54 5.56
N ILE A 154 -3.76 2.30 5.18
CA ILE A 154 -2.70 1.48 5.78
C ILE A 154 -1.54 1.38 4.81
N CYS A 155 -0.34 1.78 5.22
CA CYS A 155 0.83 1.73 4.36
C CYS A 155 1.76 0.57 4.73
N LEU A 156 2.18 -0.24 3.75
CA LEU A 156 3.13 -1.32 3.94
C LEU A 156 4.53 -0.90 3.50
N VAL A 157 5.49 -1.02 4.42
CA VAL A 157 6.92 -0.74 4.17
C VAL A 157 7.78 -1.73 4.96
N PHE A 158 9.08 -1.78 4.69
CA PHE A 158 10.04 -2.47 5.56
C PHE A 158 10.37 -1.60 6.79
N ASP A 159 10.92 -2.22 7.84
CA ASP A 159 11.19 -1.53 9.12
C ASP A 159 12.16 -0.34 8.99
N ASP A 160 13.11 -0.43 8.06
CA ASP A 160 14.12 0.60 7.78
C ASP A 160 13.62 1.71 6.81
N GLU A 161 12.35 1.65 6.43
CA GLU A 161 11.71 2.63 5.54
C GLU A 161 10.77 3.58 6.28
N VAL A 162 10.83 3.58 7.62
CA VAL A 162 10.06 4.48 8.49
C VAL A 162 10.99 5.58 9.01
N ASP A 163 10.64 6.83 8.70
CA ASP A 163 11.35 8.04 9.11
C ASP A 163 10.46 8.91 10.03
N GLU A 164 11.01 9.95 10.63
CA GLU A 164 10.21 10.98 11.33
C GLU A 164 9.25 11.69 10.35
N SER A 165 9.74 12.02 9.15
CA SER A 165 8.93 12.59 8.06
C SER A 165 9.60 12.32 6.71
N VAL A 166 8.80 12.25 5.63
CA VAL A 166 9.31 12.16 4.26
C VAL A 166 8.92 13.40 3.46
N PRO A 167 9.63 13.68 2.33
CA PRO A 167 9.24 14.80 1.47
C PRO A 167 7.82 14.58 0.93
N ALA A 168 6.90 15.43 1.30
CA ALA A 168 5.50 15.41 0.89
C ALA A 168 5.06 16.76 0.31
N GLU A 169 4.01 16.76 -0.50
CA GLU A 169 3.34 17.93 -1.07
C GLU A 169 1.92 18.06 -0.50
N PRO A 170 1.31 19.24 -0.53
CA PRO A 170 0.00 19.46 0.07
C PRO A 170 -1.13 18.57 -0.47
N HIS A 171 -0.97 18.01 -1.67
CA HIS A 171 -1.94 17.12 -2.31
C HIS A 171 -1.66 15.62 -2.05
N ASP A 172 -0.54 15.27 -1.43
CA ASP A 172 -0.24 13.89 -1.07
C ASP A 172 -1.20 13.45 0.06
N ALA A 173 -1.96 12.40 -0.18
CA ALA A 173 -2.92 11.89 0.80
C ALA A 173 -2.19 11.26 1.99
N PRO A 174 -2.45 11.73 3.24
CA PRO A 174 -1.83 11.15 4.43
C PRO A 174 -2.31 9.71 4.67
N ILE A 175 -1.53 8.96 5.45
CA ILE A 175 -1.86 7.61 5.91
C ILE A 175 -2.28 7.63 7.38
N ASP A 176 -3.04 6.61 7.79
CA ASP A 176 -3.53 6.48 9.18
C ASP A 176 -2.73 5.43 9.96
N VAL A 177 -2.15 4.43 9.26
CA VAL A 177 -1.40 3.33 9.89
C VAL A 177 -0.20 2.96 9.04
N ILE A 178 0.92 2.69 9.70
CA ILE A 178 2.10 2.07 9.10
C ILE A 178 2.16 0.62 9.59
N VAL A 179 2.31 -0.32 8.66
CA VAL A 179 2.56 -1.73 8.97
C VAL A 179 3.91 -2.12 8.38
N THR A 180 4.78 -2.62 9.23
CA THR A 180 6.09 -3.17 8.85
C THR A 180 6.15 -4.66 9.25
N PRO A 181 7.19 -5.41 8.91
CA PRO A 181 7.35 -6.79 9.38
C PRO A 181 7.26 -6.93 10.91
N THR A 182 7.77 -5.95 11.67
CA THR A 182 7.87 -6.07 13.14
C THR A 182 6.90 -5.16 13.92
N ARG A 183 6.26 -4.17 13.27
CA ARG A 183 5.49 -3.13 13.98
C ARG A 183 4.21 -2.75 13.26
N ILE A 184 3.20 -2.37 14.06
CA ILE A 184 2.03 -1.61 13.65
C ILE A 184 2.12 -0.26 14.36
N ILE A 185 2.05 0.84 13.62
CA ILE A 185 2.17 2.21 14.14
C ILE A 185 0.93 2.99 13.71
N GLU A 186 0.13 3.41 14.68
CA GLU A 186 -1.00 4.33 14.48
C GLU A 186 -0.48 5.76 14.33
N ILE A 187 -0.99 6.47 13.34
CA ILE A 187 -0.70 7.89 13.13
C ILE A 187 -1.81 8.70 13.79
N ASN A 188 -1.44 9.57 14.71
CA ASN A 188 -2.35 10.42 15.49
C ASN A 188 -2.64 11.76 14.82
#